data_55f4cc78e6b4a5d609833ac9b08c652b
#
_entry.id   55f4cc78e6b4a5d609833ac9b08c652b
#
_cell.length_a   1.000
_cell.length_b   1.000
_cell.length_c   1.000
_cell.angle_alpha   90.00
_cell.angle_beta   90.00
_cell.angle_gamma   90.00
#
_symmetry.space_group_name_H-M   'P 1'
#
loop_
_entity.id
_entity.type
_entity.pdbx_description
1 polymer ?
#
loop_
_entity_poly.entity_id
_entity_poly.type
_entity_poly.pdbx_seq_one_letter_code
_entity_poly.pdbx_strand_id
1 'polypeptide(L)'
;MRISMLARILVIALALWATGCASVVPVAHPDRPVAVYVTDYGIHSSLLLPTDDGRYVEYNFGDWDYAALNHCWPNDAVEALFLSSRSTLGRRFIDAPPFGDRPKPVHPAPSRVQLVYVSQESVDRVVDTLDARWRAGAANIVHNPDNNMDFVPDTEHYSLANNCNHLTARCLRDMGCDVHGLVFTSKFQVKPGSQALPAEASVASSQKKGILPSAQAN
;
A
#
# COMPACT_ATOMS: atom_id res chain seq x y z
N MET A 1 -10.22 42.18 -14.79
CA MET A 1 -11.09 41.16 -14.18
C MET A 1 -10.39 40.64 -12.90
N ARG A 2 -10.87 41.00 -11.70
CA ARG A 2 -10.24 40.50 -10.44
C ARG A 2 -10.76 39.10 -10.16
N ILE A 3 -9.91 38.10 -10.28
CA ILE A 3 -10.22 36.72 -9.89
C ILE A 3 -10.56 36.75 -8.39
N SER A 4 -11.72 36.20 -8.00
CA SER A 4 -12.16 36.18 -6.62
C SER A 4 -11.19 35.36 -5.77
N MET A 5 -11.06 35.68 -4.48
CA MET A 5 -10.22 34.95 -3.54
C MET A 5 -10.57 33.45 -3.51
N LEU A 6 -11.85 33.10 -3.61
CA LEU A 6 -12.35 31.73 -3.73
C LEU A 6 -11.82 31.01 -4.97
N ALA A 7 -11.80 31.69 -6.13
CA ALA A 7 -11.25 31.09 -7.37
C ALA A 7 -9.74 30.85 -7.27
N ARG A 8 -9.00 31.72 -6.56
CA ARG A 8 -7.57 31.50 -6.31
C ARG A 8 -7.31 30.31 -5.40
N ILE A 9 -8.11 30.18 -4.33
CA ILE A 9 -8.03 29.03 -3.40
C ILE A 9 -8.38 27.75 -4.15
N LEU A 10 -9.39 27.74 -5.00
CA LEU A 10 -9.79 26.59 -5.80
C LEU A 10 -8.69 26.17 -6.79
N VAL A 11 -8.06 27.13 -7.46
CA VAL A 11 -6.93 26.88 -8.39
C VAL A 11 -5.72 26.33 -7.65
N ILE A 12 -5.39 26.86 -6.48
CA ILE A 12 -4.29 26.35 -5.64
C ILE A 12 -4.60 24.93 -5.14
N ALA A 13 -5.83 24.67 -4.70
CA ALA A 13 -6.26 23.35 -4.27
C ALA A 13 -6.20 22.32 -5.44
N LEU A 14 -6.66 22.71 -6.62
CA LEU A 14 -6.56 21.89 -7.84
C LEU A 14 -5.11 21.63 -8.27
N ALA A 15 -4.24 22.64 -8.16
CA ALA A 15 -2.81 22.51 -8.47
C ALA A 15 -2.11 21.58 -7.46
N LEU A 16 -2.43 21.68 -6.18
CA LEU A 16 -1.91 20.76 -5.15
C LEU A 16 -2.41 19.33 -5.36
N TRP A 17 -3.64 19.15 -5.82
CA TRP A 17 -4.18 17.83 -6.20
C TRP A 17 -3.45 17.22 -7.41
N ALA A 18 -3.09 18.04 -8.39
CA ALA A 18 -2.42 17.58 -9.61
C ALA A 18 -0.96 17.15 -9.37
N THR A 19 -0.30 17.67 -8.33
CA THR A 19 1.10 17.35 -7.99
C THR A 19 1.25 16.28 -6.90
N GLY A 20 0.16 15.73 -6.38
CA GLY A 20 0.10 14.90 -5.19
C GLY A 20 0.62 13.46 -5.34
N CYS A 21 1.85 13.28 -5.89
CA CYS A 21 2.54 11.99 -5.85
C CYS A 21 3.55 12.01 -4.70
N ALA A 22 3.46 11.03 -3.80
CA ALA A 22 4.54 10.75 -2.85
C ALA A 22 5.67 10.00 -3.57
N SER A 23 6.90 10.48 -3.44
CA SER A 23 8.09 9.83 -3.97
C SER A 23 8.70 8.94 -2.91
N VAL A 24 8.95 7.68 -3.23
CA VAL A 24 9.61 6.70 -2.36
C VAL A 24 11.02 6.45 -2.90
N VAL A 25 12.03 6.77 -2.12
CA VAL A 25 13.43 6.42 -2.41
C VAL A 25 13.78 5.20 -1.56
N PRO A 26 14.00 4.04 -2.18
CA PRO A 26 14.31 2.82 -1.44
C PRO A 26 15.68 2.88 -0.76
N VAL A 27 15.86 2.03 0.25
CA VAL A 27 17.18 1.79 0.87
C VAL A 27 18.17 1.28 -0.18
N ALA A 28 19.36 1.88 -0.26
CA ALA A 28 20.33 1.53 -1.31
C ALA A 28 20.84 0.08 -1.18
N HIS A 29 21.17 -0.34 0.03
CA HIS A 29 21.74 -1.67 0.32
C HIS A 29 21.07 -2.25 1.57
N PRO A 30 19.83 -2.77 1.48
CA PRO A 30 19.18 -3.38 2.64
C PRO A 30 19.89 -4.67 3.03
N ASP A 31 20.06 -4.90 4.33
CA ASP A 31 20.56 -6.16 4.85
C ASP A 31 19.48 -7.25 4.72
N ARG A 32 19.87 -8.45 4.26
CA ARG A 32 18.91 -9.55 3.98
C ARG A 32 17.67 -9.05 3.24
N PRO A 33 17.81 -8.57 1.98
CA PRO A 33 16.76 -7.88 1.27
C PRO A 33 15.54 -8.78 1.01
N VAL A 34 14.36 -8.27 1.34
CA VAL A 34 13.08 -8.92 1.05
C VAL A 34 12.19 -8.00 0.22
N ALA A 35 11.31 -8.61 -0.57
CA ALA A 35 10.39 -7.90 -1.44
C ALA A 35 9.17 -7.42 -0.67
N VAL A 36 8.91 -6.13 -0.70
CA VAL A 36 7.67 -5.48 -0.24
C VAL A 36 7.00 -4.84 -1.44
N TYR A 37 5.67 -4.93 -1.52
CA TYR A 37 4.93 -4.33 -2.63
C TYR A 37 4.07 -3.18 -2.13
N VAL A 38 4.22 -2.02 -2.78
CA VAL A 38 3.35 -0.85 -2.59
C VAL A 38 2.20 -0.97 -3.57
N THR A 39 0.98 -1.07 -3.07
CA THR A 39 -0.24 -1.24 -3.87
C THR A 39 -1.06 0.04 -3.91
N ASP A 40 -1.62 0.35 -5.07
CA ASP A 40 -2.50 1.49 -5.32
C ASP A 40 -3.88 0.97 -5.77
N TYR A 41 -4.92 1.30 -5.02
CA TYR A 41 -6.32 0.96 -5.32
C TYR A 41 -7.13 2.18 -5.80
N GLY A 42 -6.45 3.25 -6.23
CA GLY A 42 -7.05 4.50 -6.71
C GLY A 42 -7.15 5.57 -5.63
N ILE A 43 -7.95 5.35 -4.61
CA ILE A 43 -8.07 6.28 -3.45
C ILE A 43 -7.33 5.78 -2.22
N HIS A 44 -6.95 4.52 -2.20
CA HIS A 44 -6.34 3.80 -1.09
C HIS A 44 -5.01 3.19 -1.51
N SER A 45 -4.03 3.21 -0.63
CA SER A 45 -2.77 2.46 -0.77
C SER A 45 -2.55 1.54 0.42
N SER A 46 -1.84 0.44 0.18
CA SER A 46 -1.39 -0.46 1.23
C SER A 46 -0.03 -1.07 0.90
N LEU A 47 0.46 -1.91 1.79
CA LEU A 47 1.70 -2.68 1.61
C LEU A 47 1.39 -4.16 1.71
N LEU A 48 2.01 -4.94 0.82
CA LEU A 48 2.11 -6.38 0.98
C LEU A 48 3.46 -6.68 1.60
N LEU A 49 3.44 -7.15 2.83
CA LEU A 49 4.61 -7.48 3.62
C LEU A 49 4.79 -9.00 3.63
N PRO A 50 6.00 -9.53 3.34
CA PRO A 50 6.25 -10.97 3.38
C PRO A 50 6.13 -11.50 4.80
N THR A 51 5.67 -12.74 4.93
CA THR A 51 5.57 -13.48 6.20
C THR A 51 6.49 -14.71 6.16
N ASP A 52 6.84 -15.26 7.33
CA ASP A 52 7.76 -16.39 7.46
C ASP A 52 7.26 -17.68 6.78
N ASP A 53 5.94 -17.81 6.60
CA ASP A 53 5.31 -18.96 5.93
C ASP A 53 5.26 -18.81 4.39
N GLY A 54 5.90 -17.79 3.84
CA GLY A 54 6.00 -17.53 2.39
C GLY A 54 4.77 -16.86 1.79
N ARG A 55 3.81 -16.43 2.60
CA ARG A 55 2.67 -15.60 2.18
C ARG A 55 3.02 -14.11 2.28
N TYR A 56 2.05 -13.29 1.97
CA TYR A 56 2.06 -11.86 2.23
C TYR A 56 0.91 -11.49 3.15
N VAL A 57 1.15 -10.54 4.06
CA VAL A 57 0.10 -9.91 4.85
C VAL A 57 -0.12 -8.49 4.34
N GLU A 58 -1.38 -8.10 4.23
CA GLU A 58 -1.80 -6.74 3.88
C GLU A 58 -2.57 -6.14 5.04
N TYR A 59 -2.22 -4.90 5.41
CA TYR A 59 -2.94 -4.11 6.40
C TYR A 59 -3.58 -2.90 5.76
N ASN A 60 -4.83 -2.62 6.17
CA ASN A 60 -5.62 -1.50 5.73
C ASN A 60 -6.05 -0.66 6.93
N PHE A 61 -5.70 0.63 6.96
CA PHE A 61 -6.18 1.56 7.97
C PHE A 61 -7.29 2.42 7.37
N GLY A 62 -8.44 2.49 8.05
CA GLY A 62 -9.60 3.16 7.52
C GLY A 62 -10.54 3.71 8.59
N ASP A 63 -11.60 4.39 8.13
CA ASP A 63 -12.78 4.64 8.93
C ASP A 63 -13.57 3.34 9.11
N TRP A 64 -14.16 3.15 10.29
CA TRP A 64 -14.88 1.91 10.61
C TRP A 64 -16.09 1.68 9.72
N ASP A 65 -16.94 2.69 9.58
CA ASP A 65 -18.18 2.54 8.82
C ASP A 65 -17.90 2.39 7.32
N TYR A 66 -16.92 3.13 6.81
CA TYR A 66 -16.51 3.07 5.41
C TYR A 66 -15.80 1.75 5.05
N ALA A 67 -14.77 1.37 5.81
CA ALA A 67 -13.91 0.24 5.44
C ALA A 67 -14.39 -1.10 5.96
N ALA A 68 -14.85 -1.19 7.23
CA ALA A 68 -15.27 -2.45 7.83
C ALA A 68 -16.74 -2.78 7.51
N LEU A 69 -17.64 -1.79 7.51
CA LEU A 69 -19.07 -2.00 7.27
C LEU A 69 -19.51 -1.74 5.82
N ASN A 70 -18.58 -1.36 4.94
CA ASN A 70 -18.81 -1.13 3.52
C ASN A 70 -19.86 -0.05 3.21
N HIS A 71 -19.92 1.00 4.05
CA HIS A 71 -20.74 2.18 3.78
C HIS A 71 -19.95 3.09 2.82
N CYS A 72 -20.08 2.84 1.50
CA CYS A 72 -19.23 3.45 0.46
C CYS A 72 -19.98 4.42 -0.45
N TRP A 73 -20.98 5.14 0.04
CA TRP A 73 -21.61 6.22 -0.72
C TRP A 73 -20.65 7.42 -0.84
N PRO A 74 -20.75 8.26 -1.88
CA PRO A 74 -19.82 9.39 -2.08
C PRO A 74 -19.72 10.36 -0.90
N ASN A 75 -20.82 10.57 -0.15
CA ASN A 75 -20.83 11.38 1.08
C ASN A 75 -20.08 10.70 2.23
N ASP A 76 -20.10 9.35 2.31
CA ASP A 76 -19.46 8.61 3.39
C ASP A 76 -17.92 8.73 3.32
N ALA A 77 -17.37 8.82 2.12
CA ALA A 77 -15.92 9.07 1.95
C ALA A 77 -15.50 10.44 2.50
N VAL A 78 -16.34 11.47 2.32
CA VAL A 78 -16.10 12.80 2.88
C VAL A 78 -16.27 12.77 4.41
N GLU A 79 -17.32 12.12 4.90
CA GLU A 79 -17.57 11.95 6.33
C GLU A 79 -16.42 11.20 7.01
N ALA A 80 -15.94 10.11 6.42
CA ALA A 80 -14.79 9.34 6.91
C ALA A 80 -13.55 10.23 7.09
N LEU A 81 -13.25 11.13 6.17
CA LEU A 81 -12.07 11.98 6.22
C LEU A 81 -12.17 13.15 7.21
N PHE A 82 -13.37 13.69 7.44
CA PHE A 82 -13.56 14.91 8.23
C PHE A 82 -14.29 14.72 9.55
N LEU A 83 -15.13 13.68 9.65
CA LEU A 83 -16.05 13.48 10.78
C LEU A 83 -15.90 12.07 11.40
N SER A 84 -14.89 11.28 10.98
CA SER A 84 -14.67 9.93 11.51
C SER A 84 -14.59 9.94 13.03
N SER A 85 -15.42 9.15 13.67
CA SER A 85 -15.42 8.94 15.13
C SER A 85 -14.78 7.61 15.54
N ARG A 86 -14.63 6.69 14.58
CA ARG A 86 -14.12 5.34 14.80
C ARG A 86 -13.22 4.93 13.65
N SER A 87 -12.04 4.44 13.98
CA SER A 87 -11.11 3.90 12.99
C SER A 87 -11.06 2.37 13.05
N THR A 88 -10.49 1.80 12.02
CA THR A 88 -10.32 0.36 11.89
C THR A 88 -8.97 0.00 11.29
N LEU A 89 -8.45 -1.14 11.72
CA LEU A 89 -7.31 -1.80 11.08
C LEU A 89 -7.77 -3.13 10.47
N GLY A 90 -7.71 -3.22 9.16
CA GLY A 90 -7.99 -4.45 8.43
C GLY A 90 -6.73 -5.27 8.20
N ARG A 91 -6.89 -6.59 8.11
CA ARG A 91 -5.82 -7.53 7.78
C ARG A 91 -6.32 -8.65 6.88
N ARG A 92 -5.53 -9.00 5.87
CA ARG A 92 -5.72 -10.23 5.08
C ARG A 92 -4.39 -10.86 4.70
N PHE A 93 -4.42 -12.17 4.44
CA PHE A 93 -3.27 -12.91 3.92
C PHE A 93 -3.44 -13.21 2.44
N ILE A 94 -2.35 -13.17 1.70
CA ILE A 94 -2.28 -13.38 0.27
C ILE A 94 -1.20 -14.42 0.00
N ASP A 95 -1.57 -15.54 -0.62
CA ASP A 95 -0.66 -16.69 -0.83
C ASP A 95 0.49 -16.42 -1.80
N ALA A 96 0.37 -15.40 -2.66
CA ALA A 96 1.41 -15.03 -3.62
C ALA A 96 1.31 -13.55 -3.96
N PRO A 97 2.42 -12.89 -4.31
CA PRO A 97 2.36 -11.52 -4.78
C PRO A 97 1.46 -11.44 -6.04
N PRO A 98 0.76 -10.30 -6.26
CA PRO A 98 -0.19 -10.15 -7.37
C PRO A 98 0.47 -10.13 -8.76
N PHE A 99 1.75 -10.51 -8.84
CA PHE A 99 2.54 -10.58 -10.07
C PHE A 99 3.17 -11.93 -10.23
N GLY A 100 3.17 -12.41 -11.44
CA GLY A 100 3.78 -13.65 -11.86
C GLY A 100 2.94 -14.28 -12.96
N ASP A 101 3.39 -15.41 -13.47
CA ASP A 101 2.75 -16.10 -14.59
C ASP A 101 1.32 -16.63 -14.27
N ARG A 102 0.89 -16.55 -13.02
CA ARG A 102 -0.46 -16.88 -12.57
C ARG A 102 -0.87 -15.97 -11.41
N PRO A 103 -1.26 -14.71 -11.66
CA PRO A 103 -1.78 -13.87 -10.60
C PRO A 103 -3.07 -14.50 -10.07
N LYS A 104 -3.09 -14.91 -8.81
CA LYS A 104 -4.35 -15.14 -8.12
C LYS A 104 -5.03 -13.78 -7.97
N PRO A 105 -6.30 -13.63 -8.35
CA PRO A 105 -6.98 -12.35 -8.24
C PRO A 105 -7.06 -11.96 -6.76
N VAL A 106 -6.35 -10.89 -6.41
CA VAL A 106 -6.60 -10.16 -5.18
C VAL A 106 -7.84 -9.34 -5.44
N HIS A 107 -8.89 -9.48 -4.65
CA HIS A 107 -10.10 -8.71 -4.83
C HIS A 107 -10.24 -7.67 -3.70
N PRO A 108 -10.42 -6.38 -4.01
CA PRO A 108 -10.28 -5.75 -5.33
C PRO A 108 -8.84 -5.82 -5.86
N ALA A 109 -8.68 -5.85 -7.19
CA ALA A 109 -7.35 -5.83 -7.80
C ALA A 109 -6.75 -4.42 -7.69
N PRO A 110 -5.47 -4.28 -7.29
CA PRO A 110 -4.81 -2.99 -7.30
C PRO A 110 -4.64 -2.48 -8.75
N SER A 111 -4.81 -1.18 -8.93
CA SER A 111 -4.60 -0.51 -10.23
C SER A 111 -3.10 -0.42 -10.58
N ARG A 112 -2.25 -0.39 -9.55
CA ARG A 112 -0.80 -0.34 -9.69
C ARG A 112 -0.13 -1.04 -8.52
N VAL A 113 1.01 -1.67 -8.80
CA VAL A 113 1.85 -2.27 -7.79
C VAL A 113 3.30 -1.99 -8.10
N GLN A 114 4.09 -1.67 -7.08
CA GLN A 114 5.49 -1.34 -7.21
C GLN A 114 6.29 -2.10 -6.17
N LEU A 115 7.42 -2.64 -6.60
CA LEU A 115 8.33 -3.42 -5.75
C LEU A 115 9.35 -2.50 -5.07
N VAL A 116 9.58 -2.76 -3.78
CA VAL A 116 10.63 -2.14 -2.97
C VAL A 116 11.37 -3.26 -2.22
N TYR A 117 12.69 -3.24 -2.23
CA TYR A 117 13.49 -4.11 -1.37
C TYR A 117 13.86 -3.36 -0.08
N VAL A 118 13.62 -4.01 1.04
CA VAL A 118 13.94 -3.52 2.39
C VAL A 118 14.56 -4.63 3.23
N SER A 119 15.11 -4.34 4.40
CA SER A 119 15.67 -5.40 5.24
C SER A 119 14.56 -6.24 5.89
N GLN A 120 14.78 -7.56 6.00
CA GLN A 120 13.86 -8.46 6.70
C GLN A 120 13.53 -7.95 8.10
N GLU A 121 14.56 -7.58 8.87
CA GLU A 121 14.39 -7.06 10.23
C GLU A 121 13.45 -5.84 10.31
N SER A 122 13.49 -4.95 9.32
CA SER A 122 12.60 -3.79 9.30
C SER A 122 11.16 -4.16 8.98
N VAL A 123 10.96 -5.18 8.13
CA VAL A 123 9.63 -5.75 7.86
C VAL A 123 9.07 -6.39 9.12
N ASP A 124 9.87 -7.22 9.81
CA ASP A 124 9.45 -7.90 11.04
C ASP A 124 8.95 -6.90 12.09
N ARG A 125 9.69 -5.80 12.31
CA ARG A 125 9.28 -4.74 13.24
C ARG A 125 7.95 -4.07 12.85
N VAL A 126 7.76 -3.82 11.57
CA VAL A 126 6.50 -3.22 11.08
C VAL A 126 5.34 -4.19 11.24
N VAL A 127 5.53 -5.46 10.86
CA VAL A 127 4.52 -6.51 11.02
C VAL A 127 4.16 -6.69 12.49
N ASP A 128 5.15 -6.80 13.39
CA ASP A 128 4.93 -6.94 14.82
C ASP A 128 4.11 -5.77 15.40
N THR A 129 4.41 -4.55 14.96
CA THR A 129 3.69 -3.34 15.39
C THR A 129 2.24 -3.36 14.94
N LEU A 130 1.99 -3.67 13.66
CA LEU A 130 0.64 -3.71 13.09
C LEU A 130 -0.16 -4.89 13.63
N ASP A 131 0.48 -6.03 13.83
CA ASP A 131 -0.14 -7.21 14.45
C ASP A 131 -0.52 -6.97 15.92
N ALA A 132 0.31 -6.25 16.67
CA ALA A 132 -0.02 -5.87 18.05
C ALA A 132 -1.27 -4.98 18.08
N ARG A 133 -1.36 -3.99 17.18
CA ARG A 133 -2.55 -3.13 17.02
C ARG A 133 -3.78 -3.96 16.64
N TRP A 134 -3.64 -4.83 15.65
CA TRP A 134 -4.73 -5.68 15.19
C TRP A 134 -5.23 -6.60 16.30
N ARG A 135 -4.33 -7.26 17.05
CA ARG A 135 -4.68 -8.12 18.18
C ARG A 135 -5.40 -7.37 19.30
N ALA A 136 -5.08 -6.10 19.53
CA ALA A 136 -5.74 -5.28 20.55
C ALA A 136 -7.25 -5.10 20.28
N GLY A 137 -7.66 -5.05 19.01
CA GLY A 137 -9.06 -4.95 18.60
C GLY A 137 -9.76 -6.31 18.33
N ALA A 138 -9.04 -7.43 18.43
CA ALA A 138 -9.48 -8.74 17.93
C ALA A 138 -10.76 -9.31 18.58
N ALA A 139 -11.18 -8.80 19.74
CA ALA A 139 -12.46 -9.19 20.35
C ALA A 139 -13.70 -8.77 19.52
N ASN A 140 -13.55 -7.84 18.58
CA ASN A 140 -14.63 -7.27 17.77
C ASN A 140 -14.31 -7.36 16.27
N ILE A 141 -13.90 -8.53 15.79
CA ILE A 141 -13.59 -8.75 14.37
C ILE A 141 -14.86 -8.68 13.53
N VAL A 142 -14.79 -7.96 12.42
CA VAL A 142 -15.80 -7.92 11.36
C VAL A 142 -15.14 -8.34 10.06
N HIS A 143 -15.70 -9.35 9.38
CA HIS A 143 -15.28 -9.74 8.04
C HIS A 143 -16.03 -8.93 7.00
N ASN A 144 -15.29 -8.24 6.10
CA ASN A 144 -15.87 -7.58 4.94
C ASN A 144 -15.62 -8.44 3.69
N PRO A 145 -16.67 -9.07 3.13
CA PRO A 145 -16.53 -9.99 2.00
C PRO A 145 -16.16 -9.29 0.68
N ASP A 146 -16.45 -7.99 0.53
CA ASP A 146 -16.21 -7.26 -0.71
C ASP A 146 -14.72 -7.04 -0.97
N ASN A 147 -13.93 -6.96 0.08
CA ASN A 147 -12.46 -6.86 -0.01
C ASN A 147 -11.74 -8.07 0.58
N ASN A 148 -12.49 -9.07 1.06
CA ASN A 148 -11.99 -10.30 1.68
C ASN A 148 -10.96 -10.00 2.79
N MET A 149 -11.32 -9.12 3.71
CA MET A 149 -10.45 -8.63 4.77
C MET A 149 -11.18 -8.65 6.12
N ASP A 150 -10.45 -9.02 7.16
CA ASP A 150 -10.94 -8.96 8.53
C ASP A 150 -10.55 -7.64 9.16
N PHE A 151 -11.50 -6.94 9.77
CA PHE A 151 -11.33 -5.63 10.38
C PHE A 151 -11.53 -5.69 11.89
N VAL A 152 -10.75 -4.90 12.61
CA VAL A 152 -10.87 -4.69 14.05
C VAL A 152 -10.95 -3.21 14.37
N PRO A 153 -11.62 -2.79 15.46
CA PRO A 153 -11.53 -1.40 15.93
C PRO A 153 -10.07 -1.02 16.22
N ASP A 154 -9.68 0.19 15.82
CA ASP A 154 -8.36 0.74 16.08
C ASP A 154 -8.46 1.95 17.03
N THR A 155 -7.37 2.24 17.71
CA THR A 155 -7.27 3.37 18.66
C THR A 155 -6.71 4.64 18.03
N GLU A 156 -6.04 4.56 16.86
CA GLU A 156 -5.58 5.74 16.14
C GLU A 156 -6.77 6.46 15.49
N HIS A 157 -6.80 7.77 15.60
CA HIS A 157 -7.85 8.57 14.95
C HIS A 157 -7.64 8.62 13.43
N TYR A 158 -8.66 8.21 12.66
CA TYR A 158 -8.68 8.35 11.21
C TYR A 158 -9.11 9.76 10.81
N SER A 159 -8.39 10.37 9.88
CA SER A 159 -8.68 11.72 9.39
C SER A 159 -7.94 12.01 8.08
N LEU A 160 -8.22 13.16 7.48
CA LEU A 160 -7.48 13.63 6.31
C LEU A 160 -5.95 13.68 6.56
N ALA A 161 -5.52 14.00 7.77
CA ALA A 161 -4.09 14.08 8.15
C ALA A 161 -3.52 12.75 8.67
N ASN A 162 -4.35 11.71 8.85
CA ASN A 162 -3.95 10.38 9.30
C ASN A 162 -4.89 9.33 8.69
N ASN A 163 -4.61 8.92 7.46
CA ASN A 163 -5.39 7.95 6.70
C ASN A 163 -4.52 6.77 6.21
N CYS A 164 -5.10 5.90 5.39
CA CYS A 164 -4.41 4.74 4.82
C CYS A 164 -3.09 5.10 4.13
N ASN A 165 -3.07 6.18 3.35
CA ASN A 165 -1.86 6.60 2.64
C ASN A 165 -0.76 7.09 3.61
N HIS A 166 -1.15 7.71 4.72
CA HIS A 166 -0.22 8.09 5.79
C HIS A 166 0.35 6.85 6.51
N LEU A 167 -0.48 5.82 6.76
CA LEU A 167 0.02 4.55 7.31
C LEU A 167 1.04 3.91 6.36
N THR A 168 0.73 3.80 5.07
CA THR A 168 1.65 3.30 4.04
C THR A 168 2.98 4.06 4.07
N ALA A 169 2.94 5.40 4.12
CA ALA A 169 4.14 6.23 4.17
C ALA A 169 4.94 6.04 5.47
N ARG A 170 4.28 5.90 6.63
CA ARG A 170 4.95 5.60 7.90
C ARG A 170 5.66 4.26 7.84
N CYS A 171 4.97 3.21 7.44
CA CYS A 171 5.57 1.88 7.32
C CYS A 171 6.79 1.87 6.38
N LEU A 172 6.72 2.58 5.24
CA LEU A 172 7.86 2.70 4.34
C LEU A 172 9.04 3.41 5.02
N ARG A 173 8.80 4.47 5.78
CA ARG A 173 9.85 5.16 6.56
C ARG A 173 10.43 4.28 7.65
N ASP A 174 9.59 3.54 8.38
CA ASP A 174 10.01 2.60 9.43
C ASP A 174 10.86 1.45 8.85
N MET A 175 10.66 1.13 7.58
CA MET A 175 11.51 0.20 6.83
C MET A 175 12.75 0.86 6.21
N GLY A 176 13.01 2.15 6.50
CA GLY A 176 14.21 2.87 6.07
C GLY A 176 14.11 3.54 4.71
N CYS A 177 12.95 3.55 4.06
CA CYS A 177 12.76 4.31 2.81
C CYS A 177 12.58 5.80 3.09
N ASP A 178 13.14 6.65 2.21
CA ASP A 178 12.81 8.07 2.24
C ASP A 178 11.51 8.33 1.48
N VAL A 179 10.51 8.89 2.16
CA VAL A 179 9.22 9.23 1.56
C VAL A 179 9.01 10.73 1.58
N HIS A 180 8.97 11.32 0.40
CA HIS A 180 8.85 12.77 0.17
C HIS A 180 7.54 13.11 -0.56
N GLY A 181 7.07 14.34 -0.38
CA GLY A 181 5.87 14.86 -1.03
C GLY A 181 4.60 14.67 -0.21
N LEU A 182 3.47 14.87 -0.87
CA LEU A 182 2.15 14.82 -0.25
C LEU A 182 1.60 13.39 -0.26
N VAL A 183 1.26 12.88 0.89
CA VAL A 183 0.73 11.52 1.07
C VAL A 183 -0.80 11.47 1.17
N PHE A 184 -1.49 12.47 0.64
CA PHE A 184 -2.96 12.51 0.63
C PHE A 184 -3.60 11.52 -0.33
N THR A 185 -2.86 11.12 -1.37
CA THR A 185 -3.35 10.20 -2.40
C THR A 185 -2.59 8.89 -2.36
N SER A 186 -3.17 7.84 -2.94
CA SER A 186 -2.55 6.52 -3.09
C SER A 186 -1.36 6.48 -4.05
N LYS A 187 -1.08 7.59 -4.75
CA LYS A 187 -0.08 7.67 -5.82
C LYS A 187 1.33 7.77 -5.26
N PHE A 188 1.87 6.64 -4.86
CA PHE A 188 3.29 6.51 -4.56
C PHE A 188 4.08 6.25 -5.84
N GLN A 189 5.25 6.88 -5.96
CA GLN A 189 6.22 6.63 -7.02
C GLN A 189 7.51 6.11 -6.41
N VAL A 190 7.74 4.81 -6.55
CA VAL A 190 9.01 4.21 -6.18
C VAL A 190 10.05 4.63 -7.22
N LYS A 191 11.08 5.35 -6.78
CA LYS A 191 12.18 5.77 -7.64
C LYS A 191 13.07 4.57 -7.93
N PRO A 192 13.60 4.45 -9.16
CA PRO A 192 14.64 3.48 -9.44
C PRO A 192 15.82 3.81 -8.52
N GLY A 193 15.99 2.99 -7.49
CA GLY A 193 17.14 3.07 -6.59
C GLY A 193 18.26 2.19 -7.10
N SER A 194 19.46 2.36 -6.55
CA SER A 194 20.60 1.45 -6.75
C SER A 194 20.42 0.14 -5.97
N GLN A 195 19.20 -0.38 -5.89
CA GLN A 195 18.92 -1.64 -5.24
C GLN A 195 19.52 -2.76 -6.10
N ALA A 196 20.58 -3.38 -5.60
CA ALA A 196 21.05 -4.62 -6.18
C ALA A 196 19.93 -5.66 -6.03
N LEU A 197 19.44 -6.15 -7.16
CA LEU A 197 18.51 -7.28 -7.13
C LEU A 197 19.19 -8.45 -6.40
N PRO A 198 18.50 -9.17 -5.51
CA PRO A 198 19.00 -10.43 -4.98
C PRO A 198 19.44 -11.32 -6.14
N ALA A 199 20.56 -12.03 -5.99
CA ALA A 199 21.16 -12.85 -7.06
C ALA A 199 20.13 -13.84 -7.67
N GLU A 200 19.18 -14.33 -6.88
CA GLU A 200 18.11 -15.23 -7.32
C GLU A 200 17.11 -14.56 -8.27
N ALA A 201 16.78 -13.29 -8.09
CA ALA A 201 15.90 -12.55 -8.99
C ALA A 201 16.58 -12.25 -10.35
N SER A 202 17.91 -12.13 -10.36
CA SER A 202 18.72 -11.95 -11.57
C SER A 202 18.72 -13.21 -12.46
N VAL A 203 18.71 -14.40 -11.87
CA VAL A 203 18.73 -15.68 -12.62
C VAL A 203 17.39 -15.91 -13.34
N ALA A 204 16.27 -15.58 -12.71
CA ALA A 204 14.94 -15.74 -13.31
C ALA A 204 14.73 -14.83 -14.53
N SER A 205 15.30 -13.61 -14.52
CA SER A 205 15.22 -12.69 -15.66
C SER A 205 16.15 -13.06 -16.81
N SER A 206 17.26 -13.72 -16.53
CA SER A 206 18.25 -14.15 -17.54
C SER A 206 17.81 -15.40 -18.31
N GLN A 207 17.10 -16.33 -17.66
CA GLN A 207 16.56 -17.52 -18.32
C GLN A 207 15.42 -17.21 -19.32
N LYS A 208 14.69 -16.12 -19.12
CA LYS A 208 13.61 -15.69 -20.03
C LYS A 208 14.10 -15.09 -21.36
N LYS A 209 15.39 -14.75 -21.47
CA LYS A 209 16.01 -14.18 -22.69
C LYS A 209 16.62 -15.22 -23.64
N GLY A 210 16.68 -16.49 -23.25
CA GLY A 210 17.43 -17.56 -23.94
C GLY A 210 16.60 -18.55 -24.75
N ILE A 211 15.26 -18.44 -24.82
CA ILE A 211 14.44 -19.40 -25.58
C ILE A 211 13.73 -18.66 -26.71
N LEU A 212 14.47 -18.45 -27.80
CA LEU A 212 13.87 -18.28 -29.13
C LEU A 212 13.70 -19.69 -29.72
N PRO A 213 12.49 -20.11 -30.10
CA PRO A 213 12.34 -21.36 -30.84
C PRO A 213 12.91 -21.16 -32.24
N SER A 214 13.92 -21.94 -32.57
CA SER A 214 14.38 -22.10 -33.94
C SER A 214 13.24 -22.66 -34.80
N ALA A 215 12.75 -21.87 -35.77
CA ALA A 215 11.89 -22.35 -36.81
C ALA A 215 12.66 -23.44 -37.58
N GLN A 216 12.20 -24.66 -37.51
CA GLN A 216 12.55 -25.68 -38.50
C GLN A 216 11.56 -25.61 -39.64
N ALA A 217 12.07 -25.18 -40.81
CA ALA A 217 11.47 -25.42 -42.08
C ALA A 217 11.62 -26.92 -42.45
N ASN A 218 10.52 -27.54 -42.83
CA ASN A 218 10.40 -28.56 -43.91
C ASN A 218 8.92 -28.64 -44.30
#